data_9d740436d802a27029a9832ff4cdf449
#
_entry.id   9d740436d802a27029a9832ff4cdf449
#
_cell.length_a   1.000
_cell.length_b   1.000
_cell.length_c   1.000
_cell.angle_alpha   90.00
_cell.angle_beta   90.00
_cell.angle_gamma   90.00
#
_symmetry.space_group_name_H-M   'P 1'
#
loop_
_entity.id
_entity.type
_entity.pdbx_description
1 polymer ?
#
loop_
_entity_poly.entity_id
_entity_poly.type
_entity_poly.pdbx_seq_one_letter_code
_entity_poly.pdbx_strand_id
1 'polypeptide(L)'
;MTRRALRRPARLLLAAIVALALAPGTWWRSALPPPAFEGPLEITTLAEPIGLTGSLKLSGAWQLDHANPFFGGFSTLTWLGDDRFLSGSDRALLLEFTLPGVNLSHASLRPAPAAAERTTEDLEAIARDPLTGQTWLAFERDNLIERHDPDGTMRQVAPRQMAGWPDNGGAESLVRFSGGRFLVLGESRSAPDGEMYPGLLFAADPVDGAAALAFGFSAPGGYRPVDAAQLPDGRVMILLRRVDAYWPARFSSALMVANPAGIAAGQGWSGEIVARLGPPDLAENFEGLAVVPRGADGAADLYLISDDNFSPGQRTLMLRIRWPGPG
;
A
#
# COMPACT_ATOMS: atom_id res chain seq x y z
N MET A 1 22.59 -7.59 56.84
CA MET A 1 21.18 -7.38 56.44
C MET A 1 20.90 -5.98 55.91
N THR A 2 21.68 -5.40 55.01
CA THR A 2 21.53 -3.94 54.71
C THR A 2 21.56 -3.57 53.19
N ARG A 3 21.67 -4.50 52.29
CA ARG A 3 21.71 -4.17 50.83
C ARG A 3 20.35 -4.23 50.10
N ARG A 4 19.29 -4.81 50.67
CA ARG A 4 17.96 -4.92 50.04
C ARG A 4 17.04 -3.69 50.28
N ALA A 5 17.22 -2.99 51.38
CA ALA A 5 16.38 -1.84 51.75
C ALA A 5 16.65 -0.58 50.93
N LEU A 6 17.88 -0.36 50.46
CA LEU A 6 18.28 0.81 49.66
C LEU A 6 17.91 0.77 48.18
N ARG A 7 17.54 -0.41 47.65
CA ARG A 7 17.18 -0.53 46.23
C ARG A 7 15.73 -0.14 45.92
N ARG A 8 14.79 -0.23 46.88
CA ARG A 8 13.39 0.14 46.71
C ARG A 8 13.19 1.65 46.55
N PRO A 9 13.73 2.52 47.42
CA PRO A 9 13.54 3.95 47.27
C PRO A 9 14.21 4.51 45.98
N ALA A 10 15.35 3.99 45.57
CA ALA A 10 15.98 4.42 44.32
C ALA A 10 15.15 4.05 43.08
N ARG A 11 14.49 2.90 43.08
CA ARG A 11 13.57 2.50 42.00
C ARG A 11 12.31 3.33 41.97
N LEU A 12 11.76 3.67 43.14
CA LEU A 12 10.60 4.56 43.25
C LEU A 12 10.94 5.99 42.81
N LEU A 13 12.13 6.48 43.16
CA LEU A 13 12.60 7.78 42.72
C LEU A 13 12.79 7.81 41.20
N LEU A 14 13.40 6.78 40.63
CA LEU A 14 13.57 6.66 39.17
C LEU A 14 12.21 6.58 38.47
N ALA A 15 11.26 5.81 38.97
CA ALA A 15 9.90 5.74 38.43
C ALA A 15 9.18 7.11 38.52
N ALA A 16 9.33 7.82 39.62
CA ALA A 16 8.79 9.17 39.77
C ALA A 16 9.42 10.19 38.83
N ILE A 17 10.75 10.11 38.61
CA ILE A 17 11.44 10.98 37.65
C ILE A 17 10.98 10.70 36.23
N VAL A 18 10.84 9.41 35.85
CA VAL A 18 10.33 9.03 34.54
C VAL A 18 8.86 9.48 34.36
N ALA A 19 8.03 9.29 35.37
CA ALA A 19 6.64 9.75 35.35
C ALA A 19 6.54 11.27 35.23
N LEU A 20 7.36 12.02 35.97
CA LEU A 20 7.43 13.49 35.89
C LEU A 20 8.01 13.97 34.55
N ALA A 21 8.95 13.25 33.94
CA ALA A 21 9.50 13.58 32.63
C ALA A 21 8.49 13.31 31.50
N LEU A 22 7.63 12.31 31.66
CA LEU A 22 6.58 11.97 30.70
C LEU A 22 5.30 12.78 30.90
N ALA A 23 5.02 13.28 32.12
CA ALA A 23 3.82 14.02 32.44
C ALA A 23 3.60 15.28 31.57
N PRO A 24 4.62 16.12 31.25
CA PRO A 24 4.42 17.25 30.35
C PRO A 24 3.96 16.84 28.96
N GLY A 25 4.48 15.72 28.44
CA GLY A 25 4.08 15.19 27.14
C GLY A 25 2.63 14.67 27.09
N THR A 26 2.05 14.30 28.24
CA THR A 26 0.64 13.89 28.34
C THR A 26 -0.30 15.06 28.56
N TRP A 27 0.17 16.17 29.14
CA TRP A 27 -0.63 17.36 29.41
C TRP A 27 -0.62 18.37 28.25
N TRP A 28 0.41 18.35 27.43
CA TRP A 28 0.59 19.22 26.26
C TRP A 28 0.26 18.54 24.93
N ARG A 29 -0.53 17.51 24.94
CA ARG A 29 -1.16 17.06 23.69
C ARG A 29 -2.21 18.12 23.32
N SER A 30 -1.82 19.06 22.48
CA SER A 30 -2.78 19.85 21.74
C SER A 30 -3.70 18.86 21.01
N ALA A 31 -5.01 19.06 21.12
CA ALA A 31 -5.94 18.33 20.25
C ALA A 31 -5.48 18.54 18.80
N LEU A 32 -5.46 17.48 18.03
CA LEU A 32 -5.22 17.61 16.60
C LEU A 32 -6.19 18.66 16.05
N PRO A 33 -5.74 19.55 15.17
CA PRO A 33 -6.66 20.46 14.52
C PRO A 33 -7.73 19.64 13.79
N PRO A 34 -8.95 20.19 13.60
CA PRO A 34 -9.96 19.50 12.81
C PRO A 34 -9.42 19.21 11.41
N PRO A 35 -9.81 18.09 10.80
CA PRO A 35 -9.34 17.71 9.47
C PRO A 35 -9.72 18.80 8.45
N ALA A 36 -8.73 19.35 7.76
CA ALA A 36 -8.92 20.28 6.65
C ALA A 36 -8.74 19.49 5.35
N PHE A 37 -9.83 19.19 4.67
CA PHE A 37 -9.78 18.49 3.37
C PHE A 37 -9.52 19.43 2.21
N GLU A 38 -9.65 20.74 2.45
CA GLU A 38 -9.34 21.78 1.49
C GLU A 38 -7.91 22.27 1.69
N GLY A 39 -7.20 22.50 0.61
CA GLY A 39 -5.83 22.99 0.64
C GLY A 39 -5.01 22.44 -0.53
N PRO A 40 -3.88 23.07 -0.84
CA PRO A 40 -3.00 22.57 -1.87
C PRO A 40 -2.26 21.33 -1.40
N LEU A 41 -2.07 20.38 -2.32
CA LEU A 41 -1.04 19.35 -2.19
C LEU A 41 0.29 19.98 -2.62
N GLU A 42 1.24 20.00 -1.71
CA GLU A 42 2.59 20.45 -1.99
C GLU A 42 3.40 19.26 -2.55
N ILE A 43 3.94 19.42 -3.76
CA ILE A 43 4.72 18.39 -4.44
C ILE A 43 6.12 18.96 -4.70
N THR A 44 7.11 18.42 -3.99
CA THR A 44 8.51 18.82 -4.08
C THR A 44 9.31 17.76 -4.81
N THR A 45 9.99 18.15 -5.90
CA THR A 45 10.90 17.23 -6.61
C THR A 45 12.13 16.95 -5.76
N LEU A 46 12.45 15.67 -5.57
CA LEU A 46 13.67 15.26 -4.86
C LEU A 46 14.85 15.25 -5.81
N ALA A 47 15.93 15.91 -5.39
CA ALA A 47 17.22 15.94 -6.09
C ALA A 47 18.21 14.90 -5.55
N GLU A 48 17.85 14.19 -4.49
CA GLU A 48 18.72 13.20 -3.84
C GLU A 48 18.93 11.97 -4.74
N PRO A 49 20.12 11.42 -4.80
CA PRO A 49 20.34 10.16 -5.50
C PRO A 49 19.59 9.04 -4.78
N ILE A 50 18.69 8.39 -5.48
CA ILE A 50 17.97 7.21 -4.98
C ILE A 50 18.54 5.99 -5.66
N GLY A 51 19.16 5.11 -4.89
CA GLY A 51 19.72 3.86 -5.37
C GLY A 51 18.61 2.85 -5.71
N LEU A 52 18.45 2.60 -6.99
CA LEU A 52 17.65 1.49 -7.51
C LEU A 52 18.61 0.44 -8.08
N THR A 53 18.57 -0.77 -7.54
CA THR A 53 19.38 -1.89 -8.06
C THR A 53 18.51 -2.80 -8.92
N GLY A 54 19.10 -3.37 -10.01
CA GLY A 54 18.40 -4.23 -10.95
C GLY A 54 18.38 -3.67 -12.36
N SER A 55 17.43 -4.12 -13.19
CA SER A 55 17.33 -3.77 -14.61
C SER A 55 16.54 -2.50 -14.89
N LEU A 56 15.84 -1.96 -13.89
CA LEU A 56 14.95 -0.80 -14.02
C LEU A 56 15.69 0.52 -13.74
N LYS A 57 15.11 1.63 -14.19
CA LYS A 57 15.67 2.97 -14.01
C LYS A 57 14.68 3.91 -13.33
N LEU A 58 15.13 4.56 -12.27
CA LEU A 58 14.39 5.68 -11.67
C LEU A 58 14.36 6.85 -12.66
N SER A 59 13.19 7.45 -12.84
CA SER A 59 12.97 8.57 -13.78
C SER A 59 12.28 9.78 -13.16
N GLY A 60 11.92 9.70 -11.88
CA GLY A 60 11.35 10.80 -11.10
C GLY A 60 11.17 10.42 -9.65
N ALA A 61 11.25 11.40 -8.76
CA ALA A 61 11.00 11.26 -7.35
C ALA A 61 10.42 12.56 -6.77
N TRP A 62 9.39 12.45 -5.96
CA TRP A 62 8.70 13.60 -5.35
C TRP A 62 8.34 13.28 -3.91
N GLN A 63 8.33 14.30 -3.08
CA GLN A 63 7.71 14.29 -1.76
C GLN A 63 6.34 14.99 -1.87
N LEU A 64 5.34 14.41 -1.23
CA LEU A 64 3.99 14.92 -1.14
C LEU A 64 3.71 15.34 0.29
N ASP A 65 3.19 16.56 0.46
CA ASP A 65 2.82 17.11 1.76
C ASP A 65 1.47 17.83 1.68
N HIS A 66 0.69 17.78 2.75
CA HIS A 66 -0.59 18.47 2.86
C HIS A 66 -0.84 18.93 4.29
N ALA A 67 -1.52 20.06 4.45
CA ALA A 67 -1.78 20.65 5.77
C ALA A 67 -2.79 19.85 6.63
N ASN A 68 -3.47 18.86 6.07
CA ASN A 68 -4.37 17.98 6.83
C ASN A 68 -3.56 17.08 7.78
N PRO A 69 -3.84 17.07 9.10
CA PRO A 69 -3.11 16.27 10.08
C PRO A 69 -3.31 14.74 9.91
N PHE A 70 -4.26 14.34 9.08
CA PHE A 70 -4.52 12.93 8.74
C PHE A 70 -3.99 12.55 7.36
N PHE A 71 -3.26 13.46 6.70
CA PHE A 71 -2.56 13.15 5.46
C PHE A 71 -1.42 12.18 5.73
N GLY A 72 -1.27 11.16 4.89
CA GLY A 72 -0.31 10.08 5.06
C GLY A 72 -0.98 8.71 5.15
N GLY A 73 -0.21 7.67 5.48
CA GLY A 73 -0.72 6.30 5.59
C GLY A 73 -1.21 5.75 4.24
N PHE A 74 -0.55 6.10 3.13
CA PHE A 74 -0.99 5.68 1.80
C PHE A 74 -0.49 4.28 1.46
N SER A 75 -1.41 3.32 1.45
CA SER A 75 -1.17 1.89 1.23
C SER A 75 -1.44 1.42 -0.20
N THR A 76 -2.11 2.22 -1.03
CA THR A 76 -2.44 1.83 -2.41
C THR A 76 -2.34 2.98 -3.38
N LEU A 77 -2.13 2.66 -4.67
CA LEU A 77 -2.06 3.65 -5.74
C LEU A 77 -2.67 3.09 -7.04
N THR A 78 -3.53 3.86 -7.68
CA THR A 78 -4.06 3.52 -9.01
C THR A 78 -4.03 4.71 -9.97
N TRP A 79 -3.84 4.41 -11.25
CA TRP A 79 -3.86 5.39 -12.31
C TRP A 79 -5.28 5.63 -12.83
N LEU A 80 -5.67 6.91 -12.94
CA LEU A 80 -7.01 7.32 -13.40
C LEU A 80 -7.07 7.70 -14.89
N GLY A 81 -5.95 7.67 -15.57
CA GLY A 81 -5.79 8.21 -16.93
C GLY A 81 -5.04 9.55 -16.92
N ASP A 82 -4.40 9.89 -18.04
CA ASP A 82 -3.50 11.05 -18.19
C ASP A 82 -2.44 11.05 -17.08
N ASP A 83 -2.26 12.16 -16.36
CA ASP A 83 -1.29 12.26 -15.24
C ASP A 83 -2.00 12.23 -13.88
N ARG A 84 -3.22 11.68 -13.80
CA ARG A 84 -4.03 11.62 -12.59
C ARG A 84 -3.88 10.27 -11.89
N PHE A 85 -3.77 10.35 -10.57
CA PHE A 85 -3.65 9.20 -9.68
C PHE A 85 -4.70 9.28 -8.57
N LEU A 86 -5.08 8.12 -8.07
CA LEU A 86 -5.87 7.96 -6.85
C LEU A 86 -5.09 7.07 -5.90
N SER A 87 -4.92 7.52 -4.67
CA SER A 87 -4.30 6.77 -3.58
C SER A 87 -5.28 6.65 -2.42
N GLY A 88 -5.27 5.51 -1.76
CA GLY A 88 -6.03 5.26 -0.54
C GLY A 88 -5.10 5.14 0.65
N SER A 89 -5.59 5.53 1.84
CA SER A 89 -4.86 5.39 3.09
C SER A 89 -5.57 4.41 4.04
N ASP A 90 -4.81 3.83 4.97
CA ASP A 90 -5.27 3.00 6.09
C ASP A 90 -6.32 3.71 6.98
N ARG A 91 -6.41 5.05 6.93
CA ARG A 91 -7.47 5.85 7.54
C ARG A 91 -8.68 6.09 6.64
N ALA A 92 -8.82 5.30 5.58
CA ALA A 92 -9.87 5.44 4.57
C ALA A 92 -9.98 6.86 4.00
N LEU A 93 -8.84 7.53 3.78
CA LEU A 93 -8.79 8.75 2.98
C LEU A 93 -8.45 8.40 1.53
N LEU A 94 -9.07 9.12 0.60
CA LEU A 94 -8.76 9.06 -0.82
C LEU A 94 -8.09 10.38 -1.24
N LEU A 95 -6.91 10.28 -1.81
CA LEU A 95 -6.18 11.37 -2.42
C LEU A 95 -6.22 11.21 -3.94
N GLU A 96 -6.95 12.07 -4.62
CA GLU A 96 -6.86 12.20 -6.08
C GLU A 96 -5.93 13.38 -6.40
N PHE A 97 -4.93 13.18 -7.26
CA PHE A 97 -3.94 14.20 -7.57
C PHE A 97 -3.32 14.04 -8.96
N THR A 98 -2.68 15.12 -9.44
CA THR A 98 -1.85 15.13 -10.65
C THR A 98 -0.40 15.44 -10.29
N LEU A 99 0.55 14.78 -10.95
CA LEU A 99 1.96 15.10 -10.81
C LEU A 99 2.35 16.36 -11.60
N PRO A 100 3.36 17.14 -11.12
CA PRO A 100 3.85 18.31 -11.84
C PRO A 100 4.43 17.95 -13.21
N GLY A 101 4.13 18.76 -14.21
CA GLY A 101 4.68 18.62 -15.58
C GLY A 101 3.65 18.70 -16.69
N VAL A 102 2.36 18.58 -16.39
CA VAL A 102 1.24 18.72 -17.34
C VAL A 102 0.13 19.49 -16.66
N ASN A 103 -0.16 20.68 -17.13
CA ASN A 103 -1.30 21.56 -16.83
C ASN A 103 -2.07 21.36 -15.51
N LEU A 104 -1.93 22.32 -14.57
CA LEU A 104 -2.72 22.51 -13.36
C LEU A 104 -2.65 21.33 -12.37
N SER A 105 -1.89 21.47 -11.31
CA SER A 105 -1.93 20.58 -10.15
C SER A 105 -3.36 20.54 -9.56
N HIS A 106 -4.06 19.44 -9.80
CA HIS A 106 -5.33 19.16 -9.14
C HIS A 106 -5.04 18.23 -7.96
N ALA A 107 -5.56 18.55 -6.80
CA ALA A 107 -5.57 17.62 -5.67
C ALA A 107 -6.92 17.70 -4.95
N SER A 108 -7.43 16.54 -4.57
CA SER A 108 -8.64 16.40 -3.76
C SER A 108 -8.40 15.33 -2.72
N LEU A 109 -8.38 15.72 -1.46
CA LEU A 109 -8.34 14.81 -0.34
C LEU A 109 -9.76 14.70 0.25
N ARG A 110 -10.26 13.48 0.41
CA ARG A 110 -11.61 13.25 0.92
C ARG A 110 -11.69 11.90 1.63
N PRO A 111 -12.63 11.70 2.57
CA PRO A 111 -12.93 10.38 3.08
C PRO A 111 -13.35 9.43 1.95
N ALA A 112 -12.98 8.16 2.05
CA ALA A 112 -13.55 7.13 1.20
C ALA A 112 -15.07 7.05 1.45
N PRO A 113 -15.89 6.74 0.43
CA PRO A 113 -17.31 6.54 0.63
C PRO A 113 -17.51 5.46 1.70
N ALA A 114 -18.18 5.81 2.79
CA ALA A 114 -18.46 4.87 3.86
C ALA A 114 -19.64 3.98 3.47
N ALA A 115 -19.48 2.65 3.55
CA ALA A 115 -20.64 1.78 3.67
C ALA A 115 -21.33 2.06 5.01
N ALA A 116 -22.65 2.10 5.04
CA ALA A 116 -23.43 2.45 6.23
C ALA A 116 -23.19 1.49 7.43
N GLU A 117 -22.57 0.36 7.20
CA GLU A 117 -22.30 -0.70 8.18
C GLU A 117 -20.80 -0.91 8.48
N ARG A 118 -19.88 -0.17 7.82
CA ARG A 118 -18.46 -0.34 8.05
C ARG A 118 -18.04 0.34 9.33
N THR A 119 -17.51 -0.44 10.27
CA THR A 119 -17.08 0.02 11.58
C THR A 119 -15.59 0.31 11.65
N THR A 120 -14.82 -0.11 10.64
CA THR A 120 -13.37 0.00 10.59
C THR A 120 -12.92 0.72 9.32
N GLU A 121 -11.87 1.50 9.44
CA GLU A 121 -11.05 2.01 8.37
C GLU A 121 -10.07 0.88 8.00
N ASP A 122 -9.10 1.04 7.17
CA ASP A 122 -8.10 0.04 6.73
C ASP A 122 -8.27 -0.30 5.24
N LEU A 123 -8.18 0.77 4.42
CA LEU A 123 -8.22 0.62 2.96
C LEU A 123 -6.81 0.28 2.46
N GLU A 124 -6.62 -0.96 1.95
CA GLU A 124 -5.31 -1.48 1.58
C GLU A 124 -5.13 -1.65 0.07
N ALA A 125 -6.19 -1.81 -0.71
CA ALA A 125 -6.02 -1.94 -2.16
C ALA A 125 -7.13 -1.26 -2.96
N ILE A 126 -6.76 -0.73 -4.14
CA ILE A 126 -7.68 -0.13 -5.10
C ILE A 126 -7.43 -0.74 -6.48
N ALA A 127 -8.49 -1.25 -7.11
CA ALA A 127 -8.49 -1.60 -8.52
C ALA A 127 -9.51 -0.74 -9.29
N ARG A 128 -9.23 -0.43 -10.54
CA ARG A 128 -10.13 0.36 -11.39
C ARG A 128 -10.26 -0.22 -12.78
N ASP A 129 -11.46 -0.17 -13.33
CA ASP A 129 -11.70 -0.38 -14.76
C ASP A 129 -11.64 0.97 -15.49
N PRO A 130 -10.64 1.20 -16.33
CA PRO A 130 -10.52 2.47 -17.05
C PRO A 130 -11.61 2.68 -18.10
N LEU A 131 -12.29 1.60 -18.55
CA LEU A 131 -13.33 1.67 -19.57
C LEU A 131 -14.69 2.03 -18.96
N THR A 132 -15.04 1.44 -17.83
CA THR A 132 -16.35 1.66 -17.18
C THR A 132 -16.28 2.72 -16.09
N GLY A 133 -15.10 2.99 -15.54
CA GLY A 133 -14.92 3.87 -14.39
C GLY A 133 -15.22 3.22 -13.05
N GLN A 134 -15.64 1.95 -13.04
CA GLN A 134 -15.86 1.17 -11.83
C GLN A 134 -14.58 1.07 -11.01
N THR A 135 -14.70 1.18 -9.69
CA THR A 135 -13.57 1.12 -8.75
C THR A 135 -13.89 0.11 -7.66
N TRP A 136 -12.92 -0.74 -7.37
CA TRP A 136 -12.99 -1.71 -6.27
C TRP A 136 -12.03 -1.28 -5.18
N LEU A 137 -12.50 -1.31 -3.95
CA LEU A 137 -11.75 -1.01 -2.73
C LEU A 137 -11.68 -2.27 -1.88
N ALA A 138 -10.50 -2.67 -1.44
CA ALA A 138 -10.33 -3.78 -0.51
C ALA A 138 -9.97 -3.26 0.88
N PHE A 139 -10.66 -3.78 1.88
CA PHE A 139 -10.49 -3.43 3.28
C PHE A 139 -9.98 -4.64 4.04
N GLU A 140 -8.84 -4.48 4.69
CA GLU A 140 -8.12 -5.59 5.31
C GLU A 140 -8.89 -6.18 6.50
N ARG A 141 -9.22 -5.36 7.48
CA ARG A 141 -9.78 -5.79 8.76
C ARG A 141 -11.08 -6.56 8.63
N ASP A 142 -11.90 -6.18 7.67
CA ASP A 142 -13.19 -6.83 7.41
C ASP A 142 -13.08 -7.91 6.31
N ASN A 143 -11.89 -8.06 5.69
CA ASN A 143 -11.67 -8.91 4.52
C ASN A 143 -12.76 -8.70 3.46
N LEU A 144 -13.03 -7.42 3.14
CA LEU A 144 -14.16 -6.94 2.37
C LEU A 144 -13.68 -6.33 1.06
N ILE A 145 -14.43 -6.56 -0.02
CA ILE A 145 -14.25 -5.88 -1.30
C ILE A 145 -15.53 -5.11 -1.62
N GLU A 146 -15.41 -3.81 -1.79
CA GLU A 146 -16.49 -2.93 -2.26
C GLU A 146 -16.28 -2.61 -3.74
N ARG A 147 -17.37 -2.56 -4.53
CA ARG A 147 -17.40 -1.98 -5.86
C ARG A 147 -18.22 -0.69 -5.87
N HIS A 148 -17.61 0.37 -6.34
CA HIS A 148 -18.22 1.67 -6.54
C HIS A 148 -18.44 1.90 -8.03
N ASP A 149 -19.68 2.00 -8.45
CA ASP A 149 -20.07 2.29 -9.82
C ASP A 149 -20.12 3.81 -10.06
N PRO A 150 -19.91 4.31 -11.29
CA PRO A 150 -19.91 5.76 -11.58
C PRO A 150 -21.25 6.47 -11.32
N ASP A 151 -22.34 5.72 -11.27
CA ASP A 151 -23.67 6.23 -10.95
C ASP A 151 -23.91 6.43 -9.44
N GLY A 152 -22.89 6.14 -8.62
CA GLY A 152 -22.96 6.21 -7.17
C GLY A 152 -23.46 4.94 -6.48
N THR A 153 -23.80 3.90 -7.24
CA THR A 153 -24.17 2.60 -6.66
C THR A 153 -22.92 1.97 -6.02
N MET A 154 -23.09 1.43 -4.80
CA MET A 154 -22.07 0.65 -4.10
C MET A 154 -22.61 -0.74 -3.80
N ARG A 155 -21.78 -1.76 -4.03
CA ARG A 155 -22.01 -3.14 -3.62
C ARG A 155 -20.76 -3.71 -2.98
N GLN A 156 -20.93 -4.68 -2.07
CA GLN A 156 -19.82 -5.27 -1.33
C GLN A 156 -19.95 -6.78 -1.19
N VAL A 157 -18.81 -7.42 -0.94
CA VAL A 157 -18.73 -8.85 -0.64
C VAL A 157 -17.59 -9.10 0.37
N ALA A 158 -17.83 -10.00 1.33
CA ALA A 158 -16.77 -10.65 2.09
C ALA A 158 -16.59 -12.06 1.50
N PRO A 159 -15.58 -12.31 0.65
CA PRO A 159 -15.39 -13.60 0.01
C PRO A 159 -15.15 -14.68 1.05
N ARG A 160 -15.85 -15.81 0.98
CA ARG A 160 -15.72 -16.91 1.95
C ARG A 160 -14.29 -17.45 2.05
N GLN A 161 -13.54 -17.36 0.97
CA GLN A 161 -12.16 -17.80 0.90
C GLN A 161 -11.22 -16.90 1.73
N MET A 162 -11.63 -15.68 2.04
CA MET A 162 -10.90 -14.72 2.88
C MET A 162 -11.31 -14.81 4.36
N ALA A 163 -12.35 -15.59 4.71
CA ALA A 163 -12.89 -15.67 6.08
C ALA A 163 -11.89 -16.16 7.14
N GLY A 164 -10.77 -16.75 6.74
CA GLY A 164 -9.70 -17.18 7.65
C GLY A 164 -8.45 -16.32 7.57
N TRP A 165 -8.48 -15.22 6.84
CA TRP A 165 -7.36 -14.30 6.76
C TRP A 165 -7.30 -13.45 8.03
N PRO A 166 -6.10 -13.12 8.54
CA PRO A 166 -5.96 -12.32 9.75
C PRO A 166 -6.55 -10.92 9.58
N ASP A 167 -7.00 -10.32 10.69
CA ASP A 167 -7.49 -8.94 10.73
C ASP A 167 -6.39 -7.89 10.45
N ASN A 168 -5.12 -8.31 10.42
CA ASN A 168 -3.96 -7.50 10.08
C ASN A 168 -3.02 -8.33 9.19
N GLY A 169 -3.08 -8.13 7.89
CA GLY A 169 -2.40 -8.89 6.83
C GLY A 169 -3.38 -9.61 5.90
N GLY A 170 -4.56 -9.04 5.70
CA GLY A 170 -5.62 -9.48 4.79
C GLY A 170 -5.35 -9.15 3.32
N ALA A 171 -6.32 -8.54 2.64
CA ALA A 171 -6.24 -8.21 1.23
C ALA A 171 -5.41 -6.95 0.97
N GLU A 172 -4.10 -7.12 0.75
CA GLU A 172 -3.15 -6.03 0.49
C GLU A 172 -3.03 -5.65 -0.99
N SER A 173 -3.32 -6.58 -1.88
CA SER A 173 -3.24 -6.33 -3.32
C SER A 173 -4.54 -6.72 -3.99
N LEU A 174 -5.05 -5.87 -4.87
CA LEU A 174 -6.23 -6.12 -5.68
C LEU A 174 -5.98 -5.73 -7.13
N VAL A 175 -5.82 -6.71 -8.00
CA VAL A 175 -5.58 -6.49 -9.43
C VAL A 175 -6.83 -6.87 -10.22
N ARG A 176 -7.36 -5.92 -10.98
CA ARG A 176 -8.33 -6.21 -12.03
C ARG A 176 -7.60 -6.39 -13.35
N PHE A 177 -7.65 -7.59 -13.91
CA PHE A 177 -7.11 -7.85 -15.24
C PHE A 177 -8.00 -7.27 -16.33
N SER A 178 -7.39 -6.88 -17.44
CA SER A 178 -8.10 -6.38 -18.63
C SER A 178 -9.18 -7.35 -19.16
N GLY A 179 -9.00 -8.67 -18.90
CA GLY A 179 -9.97 -9.71 -19.20
C GLY A 179 -11.10 -9.88 -18.18
N GLY A 180 -11.21 -9.02 -17.16
CA GLY A 180 -12.28 -9.03 -16.15
C GLY A 180 -12.07 -10.00 -14.99
N ARG A 181 -10.96 -10.76 -14.94
CA ARG A 181 -10.56 -11.54 -13.77
C ARG A 181 -9.99 -10.64 -12.69
N PHE A 182 -9.94 -11.15 -11.44
CA PHE A 182 -9.34 -10.44 -10.32
C PHE A 182 -8.32 -11.32 -9.60
N LEU A 183 -7.22 -10.70 -9.16
CA LEU A 183 -6.21 -11.31 -8.30
C LEU A 183 -6.21 -10.56 -6.96
N VAL A 184 -6.21 -11.31 -5.85
CA VAL A 184 -6.03 -10.77 -4.50
C VAL A 184 -4.85 -11.50 -3.86
N LEU A 185 -3.96 -10.76 -3.22
CA LEU A 185 -2.88 -11.29 -2.38
C LEU A 185 -3.02 -10.77 -0.96
N GLY A 186 -2.79 -11.63 0.03
CA GLY A 186 -2.71 -11.26 1.43
C GLY A 186 -1.27 -11.09 1.89
N GLU A 187 -1.04 -10.22 2.88
CA GLU A 187 0.29 -9.92 3.42
C GLU A 187 0.73 -10.92 4.51
N SER A 188 -0.20 -11.51 5.22
CA SER A 188 0.12 -12.45 6.31
C SER A 188 0.16 -13.89 5.81
N ARG A 189 1.22 -14.62 6.21
CA ARG A 189 1.35 -16.04 5.91
C ARG A 189 0.29 -16.85 6.66
N SER A 190 -0.70 -17.34 5.95
CA SER A 190 -1.80 -18.13 6.51
C SER A 190 -1.88 -19.55 5.94
N ALA A 191 -0.93 -19.94 5.08
CA ALA A 191 -0.84 -21.32 4.65
C ALA A 191 -0.49 -22.25 5.81
N PRO A 192 -0.95 -23.51 5.82
CA PRO A 192 -0.69 -24.46 6.91
C PRO A 192 0.80 -24.70 7.20
N ASP A 193 1.68 -24.46 6.21
CA ASP A 193 3.14 -24.56 6.32
C ASP A 193 3.80 -23.25 6.77
N GLY A 194 3.04 -22.13 6.82
CA GLY A 194 3.55 -20.81 7.22
C GLY A 194 4.59 -20.20 6.27
N GLU A 195 4.77 -20.75 5.07
CA GLU A 195 5.81 -20.29 4.13
C GLU A 195 5.28 -19.39 3.02
N MET A 196 4.00 -19.53 2.65
CA MET A 196 3.39 -18.79 1.55
C MET A 196 2.33 -17.80 2.03
N TYR A 197 2.13 -16.76 1.25
CA TYR A 197 1.06 -15.79 1.40
C TYR A 197 -0.19 -16.28 0.69
N PRO A 198 -1.40 -16.07 1.20
CA PRO A 198 -2.62 -16.52 0.54
C PRO A 198 -2.88 -15.69 -0.71
N GLY A 199 -3.31 -16.33 -1.78
CA GLY A 199 -3.72 -15.72 -3.02
C GLY A 199 -5.05 -16.27 -3.52
N LEU A 200 -5.87 -15.40 -4.13
CA LEU A 200 -7.12 -15.76 -4.79
C LEU A 200 -7.13 -15.23 -6.22
N LEU A 201 -7.50 -16.07 -7.16
CA LEU A 201 -7.76 -15.69 -8.54
C LEU A 201 -9.24 -15.89 -8.84
N PHE A 202 -9.99 -14.79 -8.91
CA PHE A 202 -11.40 -14.79 -9.27
C PHE A 202 -11.59 -14.86 -10.80
N ALA A 203 -12.54 -15.67 -11.25
CA ALA A 203 -12.83 -15.82 -12.67
C ALA A 203 -13.49 -14.58 -13.30
N ALA A 204 -14.13 -13.74 -12.48
CA ALA A 204 -14.77 -12.47 -12.82
C ALA A 204 -14.86 -11.60 -11.55
N ASP A 205 -15.70 -10.56 -11.55
CA ASP A 205 -15.91 -9.66 -10.42
C ASP A 205 -16.32 -10.41 -9.14
N PRO A 206 -15.52 -10.31 -8.05
CA PRO A 206 -15.84 -10.94 -6.78
C PRO A 206 -17.17 -10.46 -6.19
N VAL A 207 -17.55 -9.19 -6.42
CA VAL A 207 -18.79 -8.60 -5.89
C VAL A 207 -20.04 -9.21 -6.54
N ASP A 208 -19.91 -9.74 -7.75
CA ASP A 208 -20.98 -10.48 -8.44
C ASP A 208 -20.97 -11.98 -8.12
N GLY A 209 -20.18 -12.41 -7.11
CA GLY A 209 -20.16 -13.79 -6.64
C GLY A 209 -19.29 -14.72 -7.49
N ALA A 210 -18.31 -14.21 -8.21
CA ALA A 210 -17.42 -15.02 -9.04
C ALA A 210 -16.68 -16.08 -8.23
N ALA A 211 -16.50 -17.26 -8.80
CA ALA A 211 -15.69 -18.32 -8.22
C ALA A 211 -14.21 -17.91 -8.15
N ALA A 212 -13.55 -18.24 -7.03
CA ALA A 212 -12.14 -18.03 -6.81
C ALA A 212 -11.38 -19.35 -6.76
N LEU A 213 -10.18 -19.32 -7.35
CA LEU A 213 -9.16 -20.34 -7.23
C LEU A 213 -8.16 -19.89 -6.17
N ALA A 214 -7.98 -20.67 -5.09
CA ALA A 214 -7.01 -20.39 -4.05
C ALA A 214 -5.64 -20.98 -4.40
N PHE A 215 -4.57 -20.23 -4.12
CA PHE A 215 -3.19 -20.63 -4.33
C PHE A 215 -2.25 -20.01 -3.26
N GLY A 216 -0.98 -20.40 -3.22
CA GLY A 216 0.03 -19.79 -2.37
C GLY A 216 0.92 -18.85 -3.18
N PHE A 217 1.19 -17.63 -2.67
CA PHE A 217 2.19 -16.74 -3.24
C PHE A 217 3.49 -16.84 -2.46
N SER A 218 4.62 -17.00 -3.16
CA SER A 218 5.95 -17.11 -2.56
C SER A 218 6.79 -15.89 -2.87
N ALA A 219 7.23 -15.18 -1.85
CA ALA A 219 8.17 -14.07 -1.92
C ALA A 219 9.49 -14.44 -1.21
N PRO A 220 10.66 -14.17 -1.82
CA PRO A 220 11.96 -14.55 -1.26
C PRO A 220 12.41 -13.58 -0.14
N GLY A 221 13.32 -14.05 0.71
CA GLY A 221 14.13 -13.18 1.59
C GLY A 221 13.37 -12.38 2.64
N GLY A 222 12.23 -12.87 3.11
CA GLY A 222 11.41 -12.19 4.12
C GLY A 222 10.60 -11.01 3.59
N TYR A 223 10.56 -10.84 2.27
CA TYR A 223 9.63 -9.90 1.64
C TYR A 223 8.19 -10.42 1.73
N ARG A 224 7.24 -9.49 1.72
CA ARG A 224 5.80 -9.72 1.67
C ARG A 224 5.15 -8.87 0.57
N PRO A 225 4.08 -9.34 -0.09
CA PRO A 225 3.37 -8.53 -1.07
C PRO A 225 2.59 -7.42 -0.37
N VAL A 226 2.60 -6.21 -0.92
CA VAL A 226 1.85 -5.06 -0.40
C VAL A 226 0.97 -4.41 -1.46
N ASP A 227 1.34 -4.47 -2.74
CA ASP A 227 0.46 -4.06 -3.83
C ASP A 227 0.83 -4.76 -5.13
N ALA A 228 -0.06 -4.78 -6.11
CA ALA A 228 0.19 -5.36 -7.42
C ALA A 228 -0.64 -4.68 -8.51
N ALA A 229 -0.11 -4.65 -9.73
CA ALA A 229 -0.81 -4.10 -10.89
C ALA A 229 -0.49 -4.89 -12.16
N GLN A 230 -1.46 -4.94 -13.10
CA GLN A 230 -1.25 -5.59 -14.38
C GLN A 230 -0.33 -4.74 -15.26
N LEU A 231 0.69 -5.38 -15.85
CA LEU A 231 1.54 -4.82 -16.90
C LEU A 231 0.82 -4.87 -18.26
N PRO A 232 1.20 -3.99 -19.22
CA PRO A 232 0.58 -3.99 -20.55
C PRO A 232 0.70 -5.31 -21.32
N ASP A 233 1.70 -6.14 -21.02
CA ASP A 233 1.91 -7.46 -21.61
C ASP A 233 1.10 -8.59 -20.94
N GLY A 234 0.27 -8.25 -19.94
CA GLY A 234 -0.61 -9.18 -19.23
C GLY A 234 0.04 -9.85 -18.03
N ARG A 235 1.35 -9.69 -17.79
CA ARG A 235 2.01 -10.08 -16.53
C ARG A 235 1.58 -9.17 -15.39
N VAL A 236 1.98 -9.52 -14.17
CA VAL A 236 1.71 -8.73 -12.95
C VAL A 236 3.04 -8.22 -12.42
N MET A 237 3.09 -6.91 -12.16
CA MET A 237 4.10 -6.30 -11.32
C MET A 237 3.60 -6.34 -9.88
N ILE A 238 4.42 -6.87 -8.97
CA ILE A 238 4.12 -7.01 -7.55
C ILE A 238 5.12 -6.18 -6.78
N LEU A 239 4.63 -5.28 -5.95
CA LEU A 239 5.43 -4.54 -4.99
C LEU A 239 5.56 -5.40 -3.73
N LEU A 240 6.81 -5.60 -3.35
CA LEU A 240 7.17 -6.36 -2.16
C LEU A 240 7.85 -5.44 -1.15
N ARG A 241 7.55 -5.64 0.13
CA ARG A 241 8.13 -4.92 1.26
C ARG A 241 8.80 -5.86 2.24
N ARG A 242 9.87 -5.38 2.89
CA ARG A 242 10.53 -6.04 4.02
C ARG A 242 10.90 -5.01 5.07
N VAL A 243 10.65 -5.32 6.34
CA VAL A 243 11.13 -4.53 7.47
C VAL A 243 12.59 -4.93 7.76
N ASP A 244 13.51 -4.00 7.60
CA ASP A 244 14.94 -4.21 7.86
C ASP A 244 15.34 -3.83 9.30
N ALA A 245 14.66 -2.82 9.88
CA ALA A 245 14.82 -2.40 11.27
C ALA A 245 13.52 -1.78 11.78
N TYR A 246 13.26 -1.96 13.09
CA TYR A 246 12.07 -1.38 13.73
C TYR A 246 12.35 -0.04 14.43
N TRP A 247 13.62 0.26 14.73
CA TRP A 247 13.98 1.50 15.40
C TRP A 247 15.38 2.01 14.98
N PRO A 248 15.47 3.16 14.27
CA PRO A 248 14.37 3.76 13.54
C PRO A 248 13.80 2.80 12.50
N ALA A 249 12.53 2.93 12.14
CA ALA A 249 11.91 2.08 11.15
C ALA A 249 12.63 2.23 9.80
N ARG A 250 13.01 1.10 9.20
CA ARG A 250 13.68 1.03 7.90
C ARG A 250 13.10 -0.11 7.08
N PHE A 251 12.85 0.17 5.83
CA PHE A 251 12.23 -0.77 4.92
C PHE A 251 13.09 -0.97 3.67
N SER A 252 12.95 -2.15 3.08
CA SER A 252 13.40 -2.43 1.71
C SER A 252 12.20 -2.83 0.87
N SER A 253 12.17 -2.37 -0.37
CA SER A 253 11.16 -2.76 -1.33
C SER A 253 11.80 -3.52 -2.50
N ALA A 254 11.02 -4.39 -3.13
CA ALA A 254 11.41 -5.06 -4.36
C ALA A 254 10.24 -5.06 -5.35
N LEU A 255 10.55 -4.98 -6.62
CA LEU A 255 9.62 -5.14 -7.72
C LEU A 255 9.80 -6.52 -8.32
N MET A 256 8.72 -7.31 -8.34
CA MET A 256 8.68 -8.67 -8.87
C MET A 256 7.73 -8.73 -10.05
N VAL A 257 8.16 -9.37 -11.14
CA VAL A 257 7.30 -9.66 -12.30
C VAL A 257 6.90 -11.13 -12.25
N ALA A 258 5.61 -11.41 -12.36
CA ALA A 258 5.06 -12.75 -12.35
C ALA A 258 4.04 -12.99 -13.48
N ASN A 259 4.03 -14.19 -14.05
CA ASN A 259 3.06 -14.55 -15.08
C ASN A 259 1.80 -15.18 -14.43
N PRO A 260 0.61 -14.54 -14.53
CA PRO A 260 -0.61 -15.07 -13.92
C PRO A 260 -1.10 -16.39 -14.59
N ALA A 261 -0.59 -16.74 -15.75
CA ALA A 261 -0.88 -18.05 -16.38
C ALA A 261 -0.31 -19.23 -15.59
N GLY A 262 0.69 -18.98 -14.72
CA GLY A 262 1.26 -19.99 -13.83
C GLY A 262 0.45 -20.24 -12.55
N ILE A 263 -0.63 -19.51 -12.30
CA ILE A 263 -1.47 -19.72 -11.12
C ILE A 263 -2.30 -20.98 -11.28
N ALA A 264 -2.16 -21.92 -10.33
CA ALA A 264 -2.93 -23.15 -10.26
C ALA A 264 -3.44 -23.43 -8.85
N ALA A 265 -4.59 -24.11 -8.73
CA ALA A 265 -5.23 -24.40 -7.47
C ALA A 265 -4.32 -25.15 -6.49
N GLY A 266 -4.15 -24.61 -5.28
CA GLY A 266 -3.34 -25.21 -4.23
C GLY A 266 -1.84 -25.27 -4.52
N GLN A 267 -1.34 -24.60 -5.59
CA GLN A 267 0.07 -24.56 -5.93
C GLN A 267 0.73 -23.25 -5.53
N GLY A 268 2.06 -23.26 -5.40
CA GLY A 268 2.85 -22.06 -5.20
C GLY A 268 2.98 -21.27 -6.51
N TRP A 269 2.83 -19.96 -6.43
CA TRP A 269 3.07 -19.01 -7.50
C TRP A 269 4.11 -17.98 -7.07
N SER A 270 5.00 -17.59 -7.97
CA SER A 270 6.08 -16.64 -7.72
C SER A 270 6.49 -15.97 -9.03
N GLY A 271 7.47 -15.09 -8.97
CA GLY A 271 8.03 -14.38 -10.10
C GLY A 271 9.52 -14.09 -9.97
N GLU A 272 10.00 -13.19 -10.82
CA GLU A 272 11.37 -12.72 -10.84
C GLU A 272 11.47 -11.31 -10.26
N ILE A 273 12.42 -11.07 -9.33
CA ILE A 273 12.72 -9.73 -8.84
C ILE A 273 13.54 -8.99 -9.91
N VAL A 274 13.00 -7.87 -10.40
CA VAL A 274 13.60 -7.02 -11.43
C VAL A 274 14.25 -5.76 -10.90
N ALA A 275 13.90 -5.33 -9.68
CA ALA A 275 14.50 -4.19 -9.01
C ALA A 275 14.37 -4.27 -7.49
N ARG A 276 15.27 -3.57 -6.78
CA ARG A 276 15.23 -3.38 -5.33
C ARG A 276 15.56 -1.95 -4.95
N LEU A 277 14.87 -1.48 -3.90
CA LEU A 277 15.11 -0.20 -3.21
C LEU A 277 15.34 -0.50 -1.74
N GLY A 278 16.17 0.30 -1.08
CA GLY A 278 16.40 0.14 0.35
C GLY A 278 17.62 0.90 0.84
N PRO A 279 17.94 0.74 2.14
CA PRO A 279 19.12 1.35 2.73
C PRO A 279 20.41 1.00 1.97
N PRO A 280 21.41 1.92 1.93
CA PRO A 280 21.47 3.20 2.67
C PRO A 280 20.71 4.35 2.01
N ASP A 281 20.36 4.25 0.72
CA ASP A 281 19.91 5.39 -0.08
C ASP A 281 18.46 5.78 0.20
N LEU A 282 17.59 4.78 0.40
CA LEU A 282 16.18 4.98 0.66
C LEU A 282 15.66 3.88 1.59
N ALA A 283 14.92 4.26 2.61
CA ALA A 283 14.43 3.33 3.63
C ALA A 283 12.92 3.51 3.93
N GLU A 284 12.18 4.10 2.99
CA GLU A 284 10.76 4.40 3.11
C GLU A 284 9.89 3.15 2.88
N ASN A 285 8.69 3.19 3.40
CA ASN A 285 7.72 2.13 3.39
C ASN A 285 6.84 2.23 2.11
N PHE A 286 7.33 1.76 0.96
CA PHE A 286 6.53 1.76 -0.27
C PHE A 286 5.47 0.68 -0.22
N GLU A 287 4.20 1.07 -0.35
CA GLU A 287 3.04 0.19 -0.27
C GLU A 287 2.10 0.29 -1.47
N GLY A 288 2.01 1.43 -2.16
CA GLY A 288 1.16 1.56 -3.35
C GLY A 288 1.92 1.50 -4.66
N LEU A 289 1.32 0.85 -5.68
CA LEU A 289 1.88 0.65 -7.02
C LEU A 289 0.86 0.92 -8.13
N ALA A 290 1.16 1.86 -9.02
CA ALA A 290 0.41 2.05 -10.26
C ALA A 290 1.26 1.78 -11.50
N VAL A 291 0.65 1.23 -12.54
CA VAL A 291 1.24 1.00 -13.85
C VAL A 291 0.59 1.92 -14.87
N VAL A 292 1.41 2.75 -15.52
CA VAL A 292 0.99 3.67 -16.59
C VAL A 292 1.57 3.20 -17.91
N PRO A 293 0.76 2.68 -18.83
CA PRO A 293 1.24 2.18 -20.13
C PRO A 293 1.93 3.28 -20.97
N ARG A 294 2.99 2.89 -21.69
CA ARG A 294 3.73 3.77 -22.60
C ARG A 294 3.87 3.12 -23.97
N GLY A 295 3.09 3.62 -24.94
CA GLY A 295 3.14 3.05 -26.27
C GLY A 295 2.57 1.64 -26.39
N ALA A 296 2.83 0.99 -27.51
CA ALA A 296 2.29 -0.35 -27.85
C ALA A 296 3.27 -1.50 -27.63
N ASP A 297 4.49 -1.20 -27.18
CA ASP A 297 5.60 -2.16 -27.03
C ASP A 297 5.63 -2.88 -25.68
N GLY A 298 4.62 -2.66 -24.85
CA GLY A 298 4.55 -3.22 -23.50
C GLY A 298 5.36 -2.47 -22.45
N ALA A 299 5.99 -1.33 -22.82
CA ALA A 299 6.66 -0.45 -21.87
C ALA A 299 5.66 0.27 -20.96
N ALA A 300 6.10 0.62 -19.75
CA ALA A 300 5.29 1.35 -18.78
C ALA A 300 6.14 2.25 -17.89
N ASP A 301 5.52 3.23 -17.27
CA ASP A 301 6.04 3.87 -16.07
C ASP A 301 5.35 3.23 -14.85
N LEU A 302 6.15 2.79 -13.90
CA LEU A 302 5.71 2.28 -12.61
C LEU A 302 5.78 3.43 -11.63
N TYR A 303 4.70 3.68 -10.91
CA TYR A 303 4.67 4.68 -9.86
C TYR A 303 4.51 3.98 -8.52
N LEU A 304 5.35 4.34 -7.56
CA LEU A 304 5.28 3.85 -6.18
C LEU A 304 4.94 5.01 -5.26
N ILE A 305 4.07 4.77 -4.27
CA ILE A 305 3.84 5.72 -3.18
C ILE A 305 4.23 5.06 -1.86
N SER A 306 4.80 5.85 -0.93
CA SER A 306 5.15 5.35 0.40
C SER A 306 4.13 5.76 1.45
N ASP A 307 3.88 4.84 2.37
CA ASP A 307 3.25 5.08 3.65
C ASP A 307 4.26 5.70 4.63
N ASP A 308 3.92 6.84 5.21
CA ASP A 308 4.74 7.51 6.22
C ASP A 308 4.46 7.00 7.65
N ASN A 309 3.56 6.03 7.81
CA ASN A 309 3.11 5.48 9.09
C ASN A 309 2.72 6.57 10.12
N PHE A 310 2.32 7.75 9.65
CA PHE A 310 2.11 8.96 10.47
C PHE A 310 3.29 9.24 11.40
N SER A 311 4.50 8.88 10.99
CA SER A 311 5.74 8.97 11.76
C SER A 311 6.57 10.17 11.31
N PRO A 312 7.03 11.04 12.22
CA PRO A 312 7.88 12.19 11.85
C PRO A 312 9.21 11.82 11.17
N GLY A 313 9.60 10.55 11.22
CA GLY A 313 10.82 10.05 10.62
C GLY A 313 10.64 9.43 9.24
N GLN A 314 9.43 9.39 8.71
CA GLN A 314 9.07 8.85 7.39
C GLN A 314 8.37 9.91 6.55
N ARG A 315 8.34 9.70 5.24
CA ARG A 315 7.81 10.68 4.27
C ARG A 315 6.84 10.01 3.32
N THR A 316 5.83 10.74 2.89
CA THR A 316 5.02 10.34 1.75
C THR A 316 5.79 10.69 0.48
N LEU A 317 6.41 9.69 -0.14
CA LEU A 317 7.17 9.83 -1.38
C LEU A 317 6.44 9.20 -2.54
N MET A 318 6.64 9.76 -3.74
CA MET A 318 6.23 9.14 -4.99
C MET A 318 7.44 8.97 -5.91
N LEU A 319 7.64 7.76 -6.41
CA LEU A 319 8.71 7.43 -7.35
C LEU A 319 8.13 7.08 -8.72
N ARG A 320 8.85 7.43 -9.79
CA ARG A 320 8.58 6.94 -11.14
C ARG A 320 9.75 6.11 -11.64
N ILE A 321 9.48 4.85 -11.96
CA ILE A 321 10.47 3.88 -12.43
C ILE A 321 10.08 3.41 -13.82
N ARG A 322 11.05 3.38 -14.75
CA ARG A 322 10.83 2.96 -16.14
C ARG A 322 10.86 1.44 -16.25
N TRP A 323 9.76 0.86 -16.70
CA TRP A 323 9.65 -0.52 -17.16
C TRP A 323 9.83 -0.56 -18.69
N PRO A 324 10.86 -1.27 -19.24
CA PRO A 324 11.14 -1.24 -20.68
C PRO A 324 10.19 -2.12 -21.51
N GLY A 325 9.31 -2.90 -20.88
CA GLY A 325 8.53 -3.94 -21.55
C GLY A 325 9.22 -5.31 -21.48
N PRO A 326 8.59 -6.35 -22.06
CA PRO A 326 9.23 -7.64 -22.21
C PRO A 326 10.42 -7.49 -23.18
N GLY A 327 11.62 -7.95 -22.74
CA GLY A 327 12.81 -8.05 -23.60
C GLY A 327 12.69 -9.20 -24.58
#